data_7066a84827404db039054017e6a34332
#
_entry.id   7066a84827404db039054017e6a34332
#
_cell.length_a   1.000
_cell.length_b   1.000
_cell.length_c   1.000
_cell.angle_alpha   90.00
_cell.angle_beta   90.00
_cell.angle_gamma   90.00
#
_symmetry.space_group_name_H-M   'P 1'
#
loop_
_entity.id
_entity.type
_entity.pdbx_description
1 polymer ?
#
loop_
_entity_poly.entity_id
_entity_poly.type
_entity_poly.pdbx_seq_one_letter_code
_entity_poly.pdbx_strand_id
1 'polypeptide(L)'
;VPAKRKAAGKGKTPDKFTPHDGAKFNNPVGSPAKKRVLLGQLLRTINSVPKGEEIRIASWNIRSQAIADALIAAYNRGVSVQAVMDNLNAKPTNRNIGVNRMIGAFARSKKKKPVERRSSVIKCLSSCRSTSGIAHTKFFLFSKAGKATDVVMYGSNNATDLAAYYQWNDLYTVVDNPTLYAEFEAVFYQMRKDKPYKQPYLSFEHPENNLTTYFYPYRGEVVPPGDPVIDELNKVQCQGATGGVGTDGRTKIRIAQTSMHSSRGLLIANKLRQLWEQGCDVKIVYAVFGNNVLDVLRHTSRGAVPIRQIAQDFNLDGVYDRYLHLKDLAISGVYDGNTAAQVVFNGSANYTGVALASDEIVAKIVSPKVTEKYADWVDTLYKNPPRYRGRMATLATVARMSALSRGVSPESGIEEN
;
A
#
# COMPACT_ATOMS: atom_id res chain seq x y z
N VAL A 1 -19.35 -2.03 -39.70
CA VAL A 1 -20.09 -0.84 -39.28
C VAL A 1 -19.62 -0.50 -37.87
N PRO A 2 -19.01 0.67 -37.60
CA PRO A 2 -18.53 0.97 -36.25
C PRO A 2 -19.74 1.27 -35.35
N ALA A 3 -19.85 0.56 -34.23
CA ALA A 3 -20.85 0.78 -33.22
C ALA A 3 -20.82 2.20 -32.68
N LYS A 4 -21.92 2.92 -32.77
CA LYS A 4 -22.10 4.29 -32.24
C LYS A 4 -21.85 4.25 -30.73
N ARG A 5 -20.75 4.90 -30.26
CA ARG A 5 -20.48 5.11 -28.84
C ARG A 5 -21.60 5.96 -28.24
N LYS A 6 -22.29 5.41 -27.23
CA LYS A 6 -23.21 6.21 -26.41
C LYS A 6 -22.45 7.37 -25.78
N ALA A 7 -22.96 8.58 -25.94
CA ALA A 7 -22.45 9.77 -25.27
C ALA A 7 -22.46 9.56 -23.76
N ALA A 8 -21.42 10.00 -23.07
CA ALA A 8 -21.35 9.99 -21.61
C ALA A 8 -22.55 10.74 -21.04
N GLY A 9 -23.45 10.01 -20.39
CA GLY A 9 -24.69 10.52 -19.83
C GLY A 9 -24.46 11.65 -18.82
N LYS A 10 -25.45 12.55 -18.67
CA LYS A 10 -25.51 13.55 -17.60
C LYS A 10 -25.17 12.88 -16.27
N GLY A 11 -24.27 13.49 -15.48
CA GLY A 11 -23.73 12.93 -14.25
C GLY A 11 -24.86 12.35 -13.35
N LYS A 12 -24.77 11.05 -13.05
CA LYS A 12 -25.73 10.37 -12.17
C LYS A 12 -25.74 11.02 -10.79
N THR A 13 -26.89 11.00 -10.12
CA THR A 13 -27.01 11.37 -8.71
C THR A 13 -25.99 10.58 -7.87
N PRO A 14 -25.31 11.22 -6.89
CA PRO A 14 -24.35 10.51 -6.04
C PRO A 14 -25.01 9.33 -5.31
N ASP A 15 -24.26 8.23 -5.12
CA ASP A 15 -24.67 7.10 -4.31
C ASP A 15 -24.86 7.53 -2.84
N LYS A 16 -25.73 6.86 -2.11
CA LYS A 16 -25.96 7.12 -0.67
C LYS A 16 -24.93 6.43 0.24
N PHE A 17 -23.83 5.91 -0.33
CA PHE A 17 -22.81 5.20 0.45
C PHE A 17 -22.02 6.18 1.32
N THR A 18 -21.80 5.82 2.58
CA THR A 18 -20.90 6.51 3.51
C THR A 18 -19.79 5.55 3.92
N PRO A 19 -18.50 5.88 3.70
CA PRO A 19 -17.37 5.09 4.22
C PRO A 19 -17.31 5.19 5.74
N HIS A 20 -16.66 4.20 6.38
CA HIS A 20 -16.45 4.12 7.83
C HIS A 20 -15.00 3.75 8.13
N ASP A 21 -14.54 4.08 9.33
CA ASP A 21 -13.20 3.77 9.84
C ASP A 21 -12.87 2.29 9.81
N GLY A 22 -11.58 2.01 9.67
CA GLY A 22 -10.97 0.72 9.92
C GLY A 22 -10.39 0.03 8.71
N ALA A 23 -9.73 -1.09 8.96
CA ALA A 23 -9.05 -1.91 7.97
C ALA A 23 -10.01 -2.83 7.22
N LYS A 24 -9.77 -3.00 5.93
CA LYS A 24 -10.37 -4.06 5.09
C LYS A 24 -9.28 -4.79 4.32
N PHE A 25 -9.52 -6.08 4.07
CA PHE A 25 -8.64 -6.94 3.27
C PHE A 25 -9.45 -7.58 2.17
N ASN A 26 -8.87 -7.70 0.97
CA ASN A 26 -9.46 -8.57 -0.05
C ASN A 26 -8.84 -9.97 -0.01
N ASN A 27 -9.53 -10.91 -0.64
CA ASN A 27 -9.03 -12.27 -0.80
C ASN A 27 -9.23 -12.73 -2.25
N PRO A 28 -8.19 -12.74 -3.09
CA PRO A 28 -8.29 -13.07 -4.51
C PRO A 28 -8.63 -14.54 -4.79
N VAL A 29 -8.55 -15.41 -3.79
CA VAL A 29 -9.01 -16.82 -3.90
C VAL A 29 -10.40 -17.04 -3.28
N GLY A 30 -10.98 -15.99 -2.70
CA GLY A 30 -12.30 -16.06 -2.09
C GLY A 30 -13.45 -15.91 -3.09
N SER A 31 -14.67 -15.73 -2.55
CA SER A 31 -15.85 -15.42 -3.37
C SER A 31 -15.69 -14.10 -4.14
N PRO A 32 -16.50 -13.86 -5.20
CA PRO A 32 -16.47 -12.59 -5.93
C PRO A 32 -16.59 -11.36 -5.03
N ALA A 33 -17.40 -11.42 -3.98
CA ALA A 33 -17.52 -10.33 -3.00
C ALA A 33 -16.22 -10.12 -2.22
N LYS A 34 -15.55 -11.19 -1.76
CA LYS A 34 -14.26 -11.11 -1.05
C LYS A 34 -13.12 -10.58 -1.94
N LYS A 35 -13.11 -10.92 -3.23
CA LYS A 35 -12.14 -10.38 -4.20
C LYS A 35 -12.30 -8.88 -4.35
N ARG A 36 -13.52 -8.39 -4.49
CA ARG A 36 -13.85 -7.01 -4.87
C ARG A 36 -14.11 -6.07 -3.69
N VAL A 37 -13.86 -6.48 -2.46
CA VAL A 37 -14.23 -5.68 -1.27
C VAL A 37 -13.55 -4.30 -1.27
N LEU A 38 -12.26 -4.20 -1.62
CA LEU A 38 -11.52 -2.94 -1.66
C LEU A 38 -11.90 -2.11 -2.89
N LEU A 39 -11.90 -2.72 -4.08
CA LEU A 39 -12.35 -2.07 -5.31
C LEU A 39 -13.79 -1.57 -5.19
N GLY A 40 -14.68 -2.36 -4.60
CA GLY A 40 -16.07 -1.99 -4.38
C GLY A 40 -16.20 -0.83 -3.38
N GLN A 41 -15.36 -0.78 -2.35
CA GLN A 41 -15.33 0.37 -1.43
C GLN A 41 -14.90 1.64 -2.14
N LEU A 42 -13.78 1.59 -2.90
CA LEU A 42 -13.32 2.75 -3.67
C LEU A 42 -14.38 3.24 -4.65
N LEU A 43 -14.97 2.34 -5.44
CA LEU A 43 -16.01 2.71 -6.42
C LEU A 43 -17.23 3.35 -5.75
N ARG A 44 -17.74 2.77 -4.65
CA ARG A 44 -18.87 3.35 -3.91
C ARG A 44 -18.54 4.71 -3.32
N THR A 45 -17.32 4.87 -2.77
CA THR A 45 -16.87 6.15 -2.22
C THR A 45 -16.74 7.21 -3.33
N ILE A 46 -16.11 6.91 -4.47
CA ILE A 46 -16.02 7.82 -5.62
C ILE A 46 -17.42 8.23 -6.10
N ASN A 47 -18.34 7.27 -6.18
CA ASN A 47 -19.70 7.53 -6.65
C ASN A 47 -20.55 8.32 -5.65
N SER A 48 -20.23 8.30 -4.35
CA SER A 48 -20.95 9.04 -3.32
C SER A 48 -20.47 10.48 -3.11
N VAL A 49 -19.41 10.89 -3.80
CA VAL A 49 -18.89 12.28 -3.73
C VAL A 49 -19.85 13.24 -4.44
N PRO A 50 -20.41 14.25 -3.76
CA PRO A 50 -21.35 15.18 -4.36
C PRO A 50 -20.66 16.26 -5.22
N LYS A 51 -21.45 16.99 -5.99
CA LYS A 51 -21.00 18.13 -6.79
C LYS A 51 -20.35 19.19 -5.91
N GLY A 52 -19.26 19.77 -6.38
CA GLY A 52 -18.51 20.83 -5.69
C GLY A 52 -17.39 20.32 -4.78
N GLU A 53 -17.38 19.04 -4.47
CA GLU A 53 -16.38 18.38 -3.62
C GLU A 53 -15.14 17.93 -4.41
N GLU A 54 -14.20 17.31 -3.73
CA GLU A 54 -12.88 16.97 -4.23
C GLU A 54 -12.52 15.50 -4.06
N ILE A 55 -11.81 14.95 -5.04
CA ILE A 55 -11.16 13.64 -5.00
C ILE A 55 -9.68 13.83 -5.33
N ARG A 56 -8.79 13.32 -4.49
CA ARG A 56 -7.35 13.28 -4.71
C ARG A 56 -6.88 11.84 -4.63
N ILE A 57 -6.15 11.37 -5.63
CA ILE A 57 -5.63 10.00 -5.69
C ILE A 57 -4.14 10.06 -5.95
N ALA A 58 -3.36 9.47 -5.06
CA ALA A 58 -1.98 9.09 -5.32
C ALA A 58 -1.92 7.56 -5.35
N SER A 59 -1.48 6.98 -6.46
CA SER A 59 -1.37 5.51 -6.60
C SER A 59 -0.28 5.19 -7.62
N TRP A 60 0.59 4.24 -7.31
CA TRP A 60 1.63 3.80 -8.26
C TRP A 60 1.04 3.50 -9.64
N ASN A 61 -0.13 2.83 -9.68
CA ASN A 61 -0.83 2.49 -10.92
C ASN A 61 -2.34 2.73 -10.79
N ILE A 62 -2.93 3.34 -11.83
CA ILE A 62 -4.38 3.56 -11.96
C ILE A 62 -4.80 2.91 -13.28
N ARG A 63 -5.14 1.61 -13.27
CA ARG A 63 -5.41 0.84 -14.49
C ARG A 63 -6.82 0.23 -14.54
N SER A 64 -7.59 0.27 -13.44
CA SER A 64 -8.98 -0.18 -13.46
C SER A 64 -9.85 0.72 -14.33
N GLN A 65 -10.49 0.13 -15.36
CA GLN A 65 -11.43 0.85 -16.20
C GLN A 65 -12.65 1.32 -15.40
N ALA A 66 -13.09 0.54 -14.43
CA ALA A 66 -14.22 0.89 -13.57
C ALA A 66 -13.91 2.12 -12.70
N ILE A 67 -12.69 2.21 -12.14
CA ILE A 67 -12.24 3.40 -11.38
C ILE A 67 -12.12 4.60 -12.32
N ALA A 68 -11.53 4.46 -13.50
CA ALA A 68 -11.42 5.55 -14.47
C ALA A 68 -12.81 6.07 -14.88
N ASP A 69 -13.77 5.18 -15.13
CA ASP A 69 -15.15 5.54 -15.46
C ASP A 69 -15.85 6.28 -14.31
N ALA A 70 -15.67 5.79 -13.07
CA ALA A 70 -16.23 6.43 -11.88
C ALA A 70 -15.65 7.84 -11.65
N LEU A 71 -14.34 8.04 -11.84
CA LEU A 71 -13.67 9.34 -11.72
C LEU A 71 -14.10 10.32 -12.83
N ILE A 72 -14.25 9.85 -14.06
CA ILE A 72 -14.80 10.66 -15.17
C ILE A 72 -16.24 11.04 -14.89
N ALA A 73 -17.05 10.12 -14.35
CA ALA A 73 -18.43 10.39 -13.95
C ALA A 73 -18.50 11.41 -12.80
N ALA A 74 -17.61 11.32 -11.80
CA ALA A 74 -17.48 12.30 -10.73
C ALA A 74 -17.11 13.70 -11.30
N TYR A 75 -16.12 13.78 -12.19
CA TYR A 75 -15.77 15.01 -12.89
C TYR A 75 -16.97 15.61 -13.64
N ASN A 76 -17.73 14.78 -14.36
CA ASN A 76 -18.94 15.22 -15.10
C ASN A 76 -20.06 15.70 -14.16
N ARG A 77 -20.10 15.22 -12.91
CA ARG A 77 -21.00 15.74 -11.85
C ARG A 77 -20.55 17.12 -11.31
N GLY A 78 -19.33 17.53 -11.60
CA GLY A 78 -18.74 18.79 -11.11
C GLY A 78 -17.83 18.64 -9.91
N VAL A 79 -17.38 17.40 -9.60
CA VAL A 79 -16.33 17.12 -8.62
C VAL A 79 -14.97 17.52 -9.19
N SER A 80 -14.08 18.07 -8.35
CA SER A 80 -12.66 18.28 -8.69
C SER A 80 -11.90 16.96 -8.51
N VAL A 81 -11.39 16.38 -9.61
CA VAL A 81 -10.69 15.10 -9.59
C VAL A 81 -9.23 15.29 -9.97
N GLN A 82 -8.33 14.97 -9.08
CA GLN A 82 -6.88 15.02 -9.36
C GLN A 82 -6.24 13.68 -9.02
N ALA A 83 -5.35 13.23 -9.89
CA ALA A 83 -4.61 12.00 -9.71
C ALA A 83 -3.12 12.20 -9.95
N VAL A 84 -2.30 11.52 -9.17
CA VAL A 84 -0.84 11.41 -9.32
C VAL A 84 -0.49 9.94 -9.41
N MET A 85 0.38 9.57 -10.34
CA MET A 85 0.82 8.20 -10.54
C MET A 85 2.23 8.14 -11.10
N ASP A 86 2.82 6.95 -11.08
CA ASP A 86 4.11 6.71 -11.70
C ASP A 86 4.01 6.66 -13.22
N ASN A 87 4.96 7.31 -13.91
CA ASN A 87 5.00 7.38 -15.37
C ASN A 87 5.28 6.01 -16.04
N LEU A 88 5.94 5.08 -15.35
CA LEU A 88 6.20 3.73 -15.87
C LEU A 88 4.92 3.01 -16.26
N ASN A 89 3.82 3.29 -15.54
CA ASN A 89 2.51 2.68 -15.75
C ASN A 89 1.63 3.37 -16.81
N ALA A 90 2.17 4.34 -17.54
CA ALA A 90 1.45 5.06 -18.60
C ALA A 90 2.36 5.54 -19.75
N LYS A 91 3.49 4.85 -19.96
CA LYS A 91 4.38 5.08 -21.12
C LYS A 91 3.69 4.64 -22.44
N PRO A 92 4.12 5.13 -23.61
CA PRO A 92 3.63 4.62 -24.88
C PRO A 92 3.76 3.11 -25.06
N THR A 93 4.86 2.53 -24.53
CA THR A 93 5.14 1.08 -24.52
C THR A 93 4.29 0.30 -23.50
N ASN A 94 3.73 0.98 -22.48
CA ASN A 94 2.84 0.41 -21.46
C ASN A 94 1.53 1.20 -21.42
N ARG A 95 0.75 1.12 -22.51
CA ARG A 95 -0.44 1.94 -22.74
C ARG A 95 -1.52 1.73 -21.67
N ASN A 96 -1.87 2.82 -20.98
CA ASN A 96 -2.92 2.85 -19.97
C ASN A 96 -4.19 3.52 -20.52
N ILE A 97 -5.16 2.73 -20.95
CA ILE A 97 -6.40 3.20 -21.57
C ILE A 97 -7.24 4.04 -20.60
N GLY A 98 -7.35 3.62 -19.32
CA GLY A 98 -8.13 4.32 -18.31
C GLY A 98 -7.57 5.72 -18.04
N VAL A 99 -6.26 5.83 -17.82
CA VAL A 99 -5.57 7.10 -17.59
C VAL A 99 -5.67 8.02 -18.82
N ASN A 100 -5.48 7.50 -20.04
CA ASN A 100 -5.61 8.31 -21.26
C ASN A 100 -7.03 8.87 -21.42
N ARG A 101 -8.05 8.10 -21.06
CA ARG A 101 -9.45 8.57 -21.04
C ARG A 101 -9.69 9.66 -19.99
N MET A 102 -9.10 9.52 -18.79
CA MET A 102 -9.16 10.55 -17.73
C MET A 102 -8.49 11.84 -18.21
N ILE A 103 -7.27 11.77 -18.78
CA ILE A 103 -6.55 12.94 -19.33
C ILE A 103 -7.41 13.63 -20.38
N GLY A 104 -7.98 12.90 -21.35
CA GLY A 104 -8.85 13.45 -22.37
C GLY A 104 -10.13 14.09 -21.83
N ALA A 105 -10.73 13.51 -20.80
CA ALA A 105 -11.91 14.08 -20.13
C ALA A 105 -11.55 15.35 -19.36
N PHE A 106 -10.45 15.36 -18.61
CA PHE A 106 -10.02 16.45 -17.74
C PHE A 106 -9.40 17.64 -18.54
N ALA A 107 -8.93 17.42 -19.77
CA ALA A 107 -8.45 18.48 -20.65
C ALA A 107 -9.48 19.60 -20.85
N ARG A 108 -10.77 19.31 -20.66
CA ARG A 108 -11.88 20.27 -20.69
C ARG A 108 -12.08 21.01 -19.36
N SER A 109 -11.28 20.70 -18.35
CA SER A 109 -11.36 21.39 -17.06
C SER A 109 -11.05 22.88 -17.24
N LYS A 110 -12.00 23.73 -16.83
CA LYS A 110 -12.00 25.15 -17.14
C LYS A 110 -10.76 25.84 -16.55
N LYS A 111 -9.97 26.50 -17.39
CA LYS A 111 -8.79 27.30 -16.99
C LYS A 111 -9.11 28.42 -15.98
N LYS A 112 -10.39 28.85 -15.90
CA LYS A 112 -10.87 29.86 -14.94
C LYS A 112 -10.95 29.37 -13.48
N LYS A 113 -10.92 28.05 -13.24
CA LYS A 113 -10.86 27.51 -11.86
C LYS A 113 -9.44 27.66 -11.29
N PRO A 114 -9.30 27.88 -9.99
CA PRO A 114 -8.02 27.78 -9.31
C PRO A 114 -7.33 26.45 -9.64
N VAL A 115 -5.99 26.44 -9.67
CA VAL A 115 -5.22 25.26 -10.08
C VAL A 115 -5.53 24.03 -9.21
N GLU A 116 -5.77 24.27 -7.93
CA GLU A 116 -6.12 23.28 -6.90
C GLU A 116 -7.45 22.59 -7.20
N ARG A 117 -8.34 23.26 -7.93
CA ARG A 117 -9.67 22.74 -8.31
C ARG A 117 -9.76 22.28 -9.79
N ARG A 118 -8.67 22.29 -10.51
CA ARG A 118 -8.62 21.79 -11.89
C ARG A 118 -8.39 20.29 -11.87
N SER A 119 -9.31 19.53 -12.46
CA SER A 119 -9.11 18.10 -12.63
C SER A 119 -7.92 17.82 -13.55
N SER A 120 -7.06 16.89 -13.16
CA SER A 120 -5.81 16.59 -13.86
C SER A 120 -5.27 15.20 -13.49
N VAL A 121 -4.40 14.67 -14.34
CA VAL A 121 -3.56 13.51 -14.03
C VAL A 121 -2.10 13.92 -14.21
N ILE A 122 -1.29 13.73 -13.19
CA ILE A 122 0.17 13.92 -13.21
C ILE A 122 0.84 12.55 -13.21
N LYS A 123 1.90 12.40 -14.02
CA LYS A 123 2.71 11.19 -14.13
C LYS A 123 4.13 11.52 -13.72
N CYS A 124 4.55 11.11 -12.53
CA CYS A 124 5.87 11.42 -12.02
C CYS A 124 6.94 10.57 -12.71
N LEU A 125 8.08 11.18 -13.05
CA LEU A 125 9.18 10.50 -13.77
C LEU A 125 10.00 9.57 -12.86
N SER A 126 10.06 9.91 -11.58
CA SER A 126 10.69 9.15 -10.50
C SER A 126 9.79 9.24 -9.27
N SER A 127 10.32 9.20 -8.03
CA SER A 127 9.56 9.75 -6.91
C SER A 127 9.11 11.16 -7.25
N CYS A 128 7.87 11.49 -7.00
CA CYS A 128 7.32 12.83 -7.28
C CYS A 128 8.01 13.93 -6.47
N ARG A 129 8.65 13.56 -5.34
CA ARG A 129 9.26 14.50 -4.38
C ARG A 129 10.78 14.34 -4.25
N SER A 130 11.40 13.49 -5.10
CA SER A 130 12.83 13.22 -5.10
C SER A 130 13.35 12.96 -6.52
N THR A 131 14.68 12.92 -6.66
CA THR A 131 15.38 12.65 -7.94
C THR A 131 15.53 11.15 -8.25
N SER A 132 15.16 10.26 -7.34
CA SER A 132 15.29 8.81 -7.50
C SER A 132 14.10 8.08 -6.86
N GLY A 133 14.02 6.76 -7.02
CA GLY A 133 12.87 5.98 -6.58
C GLY A 133 11.70 6.09 -7.56
N ILE A 134 10.51 5.73 -7.11
CA ILE A 134 9.27 5.71 -7.88
C ILE A 134 8.11 6.33 -7.08
N ALA A 135 7.04 6.72 -7.76
CA ALA A 135 5.81 7.19 -7.11
C ALA A 135 4.97 5.99 -6.65
N HIS A 136 5.35 5.35 -5.52
CA HIS A 136 4.80 4.05 -5.11
C HIS A 136 3.72 4.12 -4.02
N THR A 137 3.45 5.29 -3.44
CA THR A 137 2.39 5.46 -2.43
C THR A 137 0.99 5.13 -2.96
N LYS A 138 0.08 4.71 -2.06
CA LYS A 138 -1.32 4.43 -2.39
C LYS A 138 -2.21 5.08 -1.33
N PHE A 139 -2.77 6.25 -1.66
CA PHE A 139 -3.80 6.87 -0.84
C PHE A 139 -4.87 7.58 -1.67
N PHE A 140 -6.05 7.70 -1.10
CA PHE A 140 -7.25 8.25 -1.74
C PHE A 140 -7.92 9.20 -0.75
N LEU A 141 -8.13 10.44 -1.16
CA LEU A 141 -8.74 11.49 -0.35
C LEU A 141 -10.06 11.91 -0.97
N PHE A 142 -11.06 12.09 -0.11
CA PHE A 142 -12.37 12.57 -0.49
C PHE A 142 -12.79 13.65 0.51
N SER A 143 -12.99 14.89 0.05
CA SER A 143 -13.42 15.98 0.94
C SER A 143 -14.78 15.69 1.56
N LYS A 144 -15.64 14.96 0.82
CA LYS A 144 -16.92 14.43 1.31
C LYS A 144 -17.35 13.21 0.52
N ALA A 145 -17.86 12.20 1.21
CA ALA A 145 -18.41 10.98 0.60
C ALA A 145 -19.62 10.48 1.41
N GLY A 146 -20.81 10.59 0.84
CA GLY A 146 -22.05 10.35 1.58
C GLY A 146 -22.22 11.36 2.72
N LYS A 147 -22.25 10.87 3.97
CA LYS A 147 -22.32 11.70 5.18
C LYS A 147 -20.94 12.02 5.77
N ALA A 148 -19.92 11.24 5.46
CA ALA A 148 -18.56 11.43 5.97
C ALA A 148 -17.86 12.60 5.26
N THR A 149 -17.04 13.36 6.01
CA THR A 149 -16.13 14.40 5.53
C THR A 149 -14.69 13.99 5.75
N ASP A 150 -13.77 14.67 5.10
CA ASP A 150 -12.32 14.52 5.34
C ASP A 150 -11.88 13.05 5.37
N VAL A 151 -12.27 12.31 4.32
CA VAL A 151 -12.05 10.87 4.22
C VAL A 151 -10.66 10.60 3.66
N VAL A 152 -9.86 9.87 4.43
CA VAL A 152 -8.54 9.37 4.06
C VAL A 152 -8.57 7.85 3.95
N MET A 153 -8.17 7.31 2.82
CA MET A 153 -7.97 5.86 2.62
C MET A 153 -6.53 5.62 2.16
N TYR A 154 -5.83 4.67 2.76
CA TYR A 154 -4.46 4.31 2.38
C TYR A 154 -4.18 2.84 2.68
N GLY A 155 -3.09 2.30 2.11
CA GLY A 155 -2.67 0.92 2.32
C GLY A 155 -1.83 0.39 1.16
N SER A 156 -1.90 -0.90 0.93
CA SER A 156 -1.16 -1.56 -0.15
C SER A 156 -1.90 -1.55 -1.49
N ASN A 157 -3.21 -1.25 -1.51
CA ASN A 157 -4.10 -1.44 -2.66
C ASN A 157 -3.91 -0.40 -3.77
N ASN A 158 -3.42 -0.81 -4.94
CA ASN A 158 -3.42 0.02 -6.14
C ASN A 158 -4.84 0.20 -6.73
N ALA A 159 -5.04 1.26 -7.50
CA ALA A 159 -6.29 1.51 -8.23
C ALA A 159 -6.38 0.65 -9.52
N THR A 160 -6.21 -0.68 -9.39
CA THR A 160 -6.15 -1.63 -10.50
C THR A 160 -7.10 -2.81 -10.32
N ASP A 161 -7.50 -3.45 -11.41
CA ASP A 161 -8.25 -4.70 -11.35
C ASP A 161 -7.36 -5.86 -10.87
N LEU A 162 -6.05 -5.81 -11.17
CA LEU A 162 -5.04 -6.75 -10.65
C LEU A 162 -5.07 -6.80 -9.12
N ALA A 163 -5.10 -5.62 -8.46
CA ALA A 163 -5.17 -5.54 -7.01
C ALA A 163 -6.38 -6.25 -6.42
N ALA A 164 -7.54 -6.21 -7.11
CA ALA A 164 -8.75 -6.86 -6.65
C ALA A 164 -8.75 -8.39 -6.87
N TYR A 165 -8.27 -8.86 -8.02
CA TYR A 165 -8.47 -10.24 -8.45
C TYR A 165 -7.26 -11.16 -8.26
N TYR A 166 -6.06 -10.56 -8.14
CA TYR A 166 -4.79 -11.32 -8.16
C TYR A 166 -3.85 -10.96 -7.00
N GLN A 167 -4.19 -9.99 -6.15
CA GLN A 167 -3.34 -9.61 -5.03
C GLN A 167 -4.11 -9.65 -3.71
N TRP A 168 -3.43 -10.00 -2.60
CA TRP A 168 -3.91 -9.79 -1.24
C TRP A 168 -3.46 -8.40 -0.78
N ASN A 169 -4.40 -7.52 -0.59
CA ASN A 169 -4.18 -6.14 -0.21
C ASN A 169 -4.98 -5.75 1.04
N ASP A 170 -4.61 -4.63 1.64
CA ASP A 170 -5.38 -3.90 2.63
C ASP A 170 -5.80 -2.52 2.13
N LEU A 171 -6.77 -1.94 2.81
CA LEU A 171 -7.16 -0.55 2.73
C LEU A 171 -7.62 -0.11 4.12
N TYR A 172 -6.91 0.84 4.72
CA TYR A 172 -7.30 1.49 5.96
C TYR A 172 -8.06 2.78 5.66
N THR A 173 -9.15 3.02 6.37
CA THR A 173 -9.99 4.21 6.19
C THR A 173 -10.06 4.97 7.49
N VAL A 174 -9.93 6.30 7.42
CA VAL A 174 -10.22 7.26 8.49
C VAL A 174 -11.21 8.27 7.92
N VAL A 175 -12.26 8.58 8.66
CA VAL A 175 -13.28 9.57 8.29
C VAL A 175 -13.37 10.68 9.33
N ASP A 176 -13.92 11.83 8.91
CA ASP A 176 -14.22 12.98 9.76
C ASP A 176 -12.98 13.48 10.55
N ASN A 177 -11.78 13.37 9.94
CA ASN A 177 -10.53 13.86 10.50
C ASN A 177 -9.88 14.93 9.60
N PRO A 178 -10.21 16.21 9.81
CA PRO A 178 -9.72 17.30 8.96
C PRO A 178 -8.20 17.51 9.06
N THR A 179 -7.58 17.25 10.23
CA THR A 179 -6.13 17.39 10.40
C THR A 179 -5.38 16.38 9.56
N LEU A 180 -5.72 15.09 9.69
CA LEU A 180 -5.13 14.02 8.89
C LEU A 180 -5.35 14.25 7.38
N TYR A 181 -6.57 14.66 6.99
CA TYR A 181 -6.90 14.95 5.60
C TYR A 181 -6.00 16.05 5.04
N ALA A 182 -5.84 17.17 5.76
CA ALA A 182 -5.03 18.31 5.35
C ALA A 182 -3.55 17.93 5.14
N GLU A 183 -3.00 17.06 5.98
CA GLU A 183 -1.62 16.60 5.88
C GLU A 183 -1.41 15.70 4.64
N PHE A 184 -2.30 14.74 4.40
CA PHE A 184 -2.27 13.93 3.19
C PHE A 184 -2.47 14.80 1.94
N GLU A 185 -3.34 15.80 2.01
CA GLU A 185 -3.56 16.74 0.91
C GLU A 185 -2.31 17.60 0.65
N ALA A 186 -1.62 18.06 1.69
CA ALA A 186 -0.36 18.80 1.57
C ALA A 186 0.71 17.96 0.87
N VAL A 187 0.86 16.69 1.24
CA VAL A 187 1.76 15.73 0.57
C VAL A 187 1.34 15.51 -0.88
N PHE A 188 0.04 15.34 -1.14
CA PHE A 188 -0.49 15.22 -2.50
C PHE A 188 -0.12 16.41 -3.38
N TYR A 189 -0.23 17.62 -2.86
CA TYR A 189 0.15 18.84 -3.60
C TYR A 189 1.66 18.96 -3.80
N GLN A 190 2.48 18.44 -2.89
CA GLN A 190 3.92 18.29 -3.13
C GLN A 190 4.17 17.33 -4.30
N MET A 191 3.55 16.16 -4.29
CA MET A 191 3.68 15.15 -5.36
C MET A 191 3.22 15.70 -6.72
N ARG A 192 2.14 16.48 -6.76
CA ARG A 192 1.66 17.10 -8.00
C ARG A 192 2.67 18.01 -8.69
N LYS A 193 3.63 18.56 -7.97
CA LYS A 193 4.65 19.45 -8.56
C LYS A 193 5.71 18.67 -9.32
N ASP A 194 5.83 17.34 -9.06
CA ASP A 194 6.86 16.47 -9.64
C ASP A 194 8.25 17.12 -9.60
N LYS A 195 8.65 17.54 -8.40
CA LYS A 195 9.92 18.23 -8.13
C LYS A 195 10.56 17.75 -6.86
N PRO A 196 11.89 17.59 -6.81
CA PRO A 196 12.60 17.27 -5.59
C PRO A 196 12.35 18.31 -4.49
N TYR A 197 12.15 17.84 -3.27
CA TYR A 197 12.08 18.65 -2.06
C TYR A 197 13.34 18.46 -1.24
N LYS A 198 13.79 19.53 -0.54
CA LYS A 198 14.91 19.46 0.39
C LYS A 198 14.63 18.54 1.57
N GLN A 199 13.38 18.57 2.06
CA GLN A 199 12.88 17.71 3.11
C GLN A 199 11.64 16.93 2.61
N PRO A 200 11.83 15.82 1.87
CA PRO A 200 10.71 15.00 1.41
C PRO A 200 10.17 14.03 2.48
N TYR A 201 10.99 13.64 3.46
CA TYR A 201 10.53 12.83 4.58
C TYR A 201 9.71 13.67 5.54
N LEU A 202 8.50 13.22 5.81
CA LEU A 202 7.58 13.89 6.74
C LEU A 202 7.01 12.86 7.70
N SER A 203 6.84 13.28 8.97
CA SER A 203 6.19 12.49 10.02
C SER A 203 5.17 13.37 10.72
N PHE A 204 3.97 12.83 10.93
CA PHE A 204 2.87 13.51 11.60
C PHE A 204 2.29 12.61 12.68
N GLU A 205 2.13 13.14 13.88
CA GLU A 205 1.57 12.46 15.04
C GLU A 205 0.13 12.92 15.27
N HIS A 206 -0.78 11.97 15.46
CA HIS A 206 -2.20 12.18 15.76
C HIS A 206 -2.56 11.44 17.05
N PRO A 207 -2.20 11.98 18.23
CA PRO A 207 -2.44 11.31 19.52
C PRO A 207 -3.92 11.01 19.76
N GLU A 208 -4.81 11.88 19.29
CA GLU A 208 -6.27 11.72 19.40
C GLU A 208 -6.82 10.49 18.66
N ASN A 209 -6.09 10.01 17.63
CA ASN A 209 -6.43 8.82 16.87
C ASN A 209 -5.48 7.65 17.13
N ASN A 210 -4.50 7.82 18.02
CA ASN A 210 -3.42 6.86 18.24
C ASN A 210 -2.74 6.45 16.92
N LEU A 211 -2.48 7.41 16.05
CA LEU A 211 -1.98 7.26 14.69
C LEU A 211 -0.75 8.14 14.49
N THR A 212 0.29 7.60 13.84
CA THR A 212 1.41 8.37 13.29
C THR A 212 1.57 8.01 11.83
N THR A 213 1.74 8.99 10.96
CA THR A 213 1.95 8.78 9.53
C THR A 213 3.35 9.22 9.10
N TYR A 214 3.98 8.42 8.25
CA TYR A 214 5.32 8.66 7.71
C TYR A 214 5.25 8.66 6.20
N PHE A 215 5.68 9.77 5.59
CA PHE A 215 5.75 9.90 4.14
C PHE A 215 7.20 9.89 3.67
N TYR A 216 7.57 8.91 2.86
CA TYR A 216 8.87 8.82 2.21
C TYR A 216 8.88 9.65 0.91
N PRO A 217 10.05 9.94 0.31
CA PRO A 217 11.37 9.31 0.51
C PRO A 217 11.97 9.51 1.90
N TYR A 218 12.55 8.44 2.47
CA TYR A 218 13.25 8.48 3.76
C TYR A 218 14.64 9.11 3.57
N ARG A 219 14.64 10.40 3.37
CA ARG A 219 15.82 11.26 3.14
C ARG A 219 15.44 12.72 3.41
N GLY A 220 16.41 13.63 3.29
CA GLY A 220 16.22 15.06 3.44
C GLY A 220 17.21 15.68 4.41
N GLU A 221 17.02 16.95 4.75
CA GLU A 221 17.90 17.71 5.67
C GLU A 221 17.81 17.20 7.11
N VAL A 222 16.63 16.71 7.51
CA VAL A 222 16.39 16.15 8.85
C VAL A 222 15.77 14.77 8.70
N VAL A 223 16.61 13.74 8.80
CA VAL A 223 16.18 12.34 8.79
C VAL A 223 16.83 11.64 9.96
N PRO A 224 16.09 10.89 10.80
CA PRO A 224 16.69 10.10 11.85
C PRO A 224 17.73 9.14 11.26
N PRO A 225 18.86 8.90 11.93
CA PRO A 225 19.85 7.93 11.49
C PRO A 225 19.26 6.52 11.59
N GLY A 226 19.69 5.61 10.72
CA GLY A 226 19.29 4.21 10.79
C GLY A 226 18.29 3.81 9.71
N ASP A 227 17.52 2.78 10.01
CA ASP A 227 16.45 2.25 9.15
C ASP A 227 15.13 2.27 9.91
N PRO A 228 14.04 2.87 9.36
CA PRO A 228 12.79 3.05 10.08
C PRO A 228 12.14 1.74 10.55
N VAL A 229 12.36 0.62 9.89
CA VAL A 229 11.85 -0.70 10.31
C VAL A 229 12.71 -1.28 11.43
N ILE A 230 14.04 -1.15 11.33
CA ILE A 230 14.97 -1.61 12.37
C ILE A 230 14.76 -0.80 13.65
N ASP A 231 14.56 0.51 13.55
CA ASP A 231 14.35 1.38 14.71
C ASP A 231 13.09 0.99 15.47
N GLU A 232 12.01 0.61 14.78
CA GLU A 232 10.80 0.11 15.41
C GLU A 232 10.99 -1.32 15.98
N LEU A 233 11.68 -2.20 15.29
CA LEU A 233 11.99 -3.55 15.80
C LEU A 233 12.97 -3.52 16.99
N ASN A 234 13.80 -2.49 17.14
CA ASN A 234 14.67 -2.32 18.30
C ASN A 234 13.91 -1.99 19.59
N LYS A 235 12.69 -1.48 19.50
CA LYS A 235 11.81 -1.20 20.65
C LYS A 235 11.13 -2.45 21.19
N VAL A 236 11.25 -3.60 20.52
CA VAL A 236 10.61 -4.87 20.93
C VAL A 236 11.48 -5.58 21.96
N GLN A 237 10.82 -6.06 23.04
CA GLN A 237 11.35 -7.04 23.97
C GLN A 237 10.54 -8.33 23.87
N CYS A 238 11.23 -9.48 23.85
CA CYS A 238 10.58 -10.75 23.51
C CYS A 238 9.84 -11.41 24.68
N GLN A 239 10.13 -11.02 25.93
CA GLN A 239 9.54 -11.57 27.14
C GLN A 239 8.88 -10.47 27.97
N GLY A 240 7.95 -10.87 28.86
CA GLY A 240 7.32 -9.94 29.80
C GLY A 240 6.00 -9.31 29.28
N ALA A 241 5.40 -9.87 28.23
CA ALA A 241 4.06 -9.44 27.80
C ALA A 241 3.02 -9.70 28.89
N THR A 242 2.18 -8.69 29.16
CA THR A 242 1.14 -8.68 30.19
C THR A 242 -0.23 -8.36 29.59
N GLY A 243 -1.30 -8.36 30.40
CA GLY A 243 -2.62 -7.93 29.95
C GLY A 243 -3.29 -8.85 28.91
N GLY A 244 -2.84 -10.10 28.82
CA GLY A 244 -3.40 -11.08 27.87
C GLY A 244 -2.96 -10.90 26.41
N VAL A 245 -2.00 -9.98 26.15
CA VAL A 245 -1.43 -9.79 24.79
C VAL A 245 -0.23 -10.72 24.57
N GLY A 246 0.20 -10.84 23.30
CA GLY A 246 1.29 -11.74 22.95
C GLY A 246 0.88 -13.21 22.91
N THR A 247 1.85 -14.11 23.18
CA THR A 247 1.68 -15.57 23.23
C THR A 247 2.48 -16.13 24.41
N ASP A 248 1.82 -16.62 25.45
CA ASP A 248 2.47 -17.21 26.64
C ASP A 248 3.55 -16.27 27.24
N GLY A 249 3.22 -14.98 27.45
CA GLY A 249 4.13 -13.96 27.98
C GLY A 249 5.21 -13.49 26.98
N ARG A 250 5.21 -14.00 25.75
CA ARG A 250 6.14 -13.60 24.68
C ARG A 250 5.50 -12.61 23.71
N THR A 251 6.29 -11.66 23.25
CA THR A 251 5.83 -10.73 22.23
C THR A 251 5.57 -11.45 20.91
N LYS A 252 4.36 -11.26 20.37
CA LYS A 252 3.90 -11.78 19.08
C LYS A 252 4.21 -10.74 17.98
N ILE A 253 4.90 -11.18 16.93
CA ILE A 253 5.23 -10.40 15.74
C ILE A 253 4.62 -11.10 14.52
N ARG A 254 3.77 -10.41 13.78
CA ARG A 254 3.14 -10.89 12.55
C ARG A 254 3.47 -9.97 11.40
N ILE A 255 4.01 -10.53 10.33
CA ILE A 255 4.45 -9.77 9.16
C ILE A 255 3.79 -10.33 7.91
N ALA A 256 3.18 -9.44 7.14
CA ALA A 256 2.84 -9.68 5.75
C ALA A 256 3.66 -8.73 4.89
N GLN A 257 4.58 -9.27 4.07
CA GLN A 257 5.47 -8.44 3.27
C GLN A 257 5.57 -8.94 1.83
N THR A 258 5.27 -8.05 0.89
CA THR A 258 5.37 -8.40 -0.54
C THR A 258 6.80 -8.76 -0.89
N SER A 259 7.75 -7.87 -0.59
CA SER A 259 9.12 -8.01 -1.05
C SER A 259 10.13 -7.63 0.03
N MET A 260 11.12 -8.51 0.25
CA MET A 260 12.26 -8.28 1.13
C MET A 260 13.52 -8.87 0.49
N HIS A 261 14.44 -8.03 0.04
CA HIS A 261 15.68 -8.46 -0.64
C HIS A 261 16.75 -7.37 -0.59
N SER A 262 17.91 -7.66 -1.19
CA SER A 262 19.08 -6.78 -1.23
C SER A 262 19.66 -6.52 0.18
N SER A 263 20.53 -5.55 0.34
CA SER A 263 21.20 -5.24 1.61
C SER A 263 20.22 -4.85 2.72
N ARG A 264 19.20 -4.03 2.39
CA ARG A 264 18.18 -3.63 3.36
C ARG A 264 17.34 -4.82 3.84
N GLY A 265 16.88 -5.65 2.89
CA GLY A 265 16.14 -6.86 3.23
C GLY A 265 16.93 -7.82 4.11
N LEU A 266 18.22 -7.95 3.84
CA LEU A 266 19.13 -8.78 4.66
C LEU A 266 19.31 -8.19 6.07
N LEU A 267 19.43 -6.87 6.22
CA LEU A 267 19.50 -6.19 7.50
C LEU A 267 18.24 -6.48 8.35
N ILE A 268 17.06 -6.32 7.76
CA ILE A 268 15.78 -6.58 8.45
C ILE A 268 15.64 -8.07 8.79
N ALA A 269 16.01 -8.98 7.88
CA ALA A 269 15.98 -10.42 8.14
C ALA A 269 16.86 -10.83 9.33
N ASN A 270 18.07 -10.27 9.45
CA ASN A 270 18.96 -10.50 10.59
C ASN A 270 18.32 -10.01 11.91
N LYS A 271 17.66 -8.84 11.91
CA LYS A 271 16.95 -8.36 13.10
C LYS A 271 15.76 -9.26 13.47
N LEU A 272 15.00 -9.73 12.51
CA LEU A 272 13.90 -10.68 12.75
C LEU A 272 14.40 -12.03 13.27
N ARG A 273 15.54 -12.54 12.72
CA ARG A 273 16.22 -13.72 13.24
C ARG A 273 16.62 -13.51 14.70
N GLN A 274 17.25 -12.39 15.04
CA GLN A 274 17.64 -12.06 16.40
C GLN A 274 16.45 -12.09 17.36
N LEU A 275 15.33 -11.45 17.01
CA LEU A 275 14.10 -11.44 17.82
C LEU A 275 13.52 -12.86 17.96
N TRP A 276 13.54 -13.66 16.90
CA TRP A 276 13.14 -15.07 16.97
C TRP A 276 14.02 -15.87 17.94
N GLU A 277 15.32 -15.74 17.86
CA GLU A 277 16.29 -16.41 18.74
C GLU A 277 16.17 -15.95 20.20
N GLN A 278 15.79 -14.69 20.45
CA GLN A 278 15.47 -14.14 21.78
C GLN A 278 14.11 -14.61 22.36
N GLY A 279 13.34 -15.39 21.61
CA GLY A 279 12.11 -16.00 22.10
C GLY A 279 10.81 -15.35 21.65
N CYS A 280 10.82 -14.26 20.86
CA CYS A 280 9.60 -13.72 20.27
C CYS A 280 8.83 -14.78 19.47
N ASP A 281 7.50 -14.65 19.42
CA ASP A 281 6.64 -15.46 18.54
C ASP A 281 6.51 -14.76 17.18
N VAL A 282 7.44 -15.05 16.27
CA VAL A 282 7.52 -14.44 14.94
C VAL A 282 6.86 -15.35 13.90
N LYS A 283 6.02 -14.76 13.03
CA LYS A 283 5.45 -15.45 11.86
C LYS A 283 5.37 -14.49 10.67
N ILE A 284 5.76 -14.97 9.49
CA ILE A 284 5.87 -14.15 8.29
C ILE A 284 5.16 -14.82 7.12
N VAL A 285 4.31 -14.07 6.41
CA VAL A 285 3.82 -14.42 5.08
C VAL A 285 4.42 -13.46 4.06
N TYR A 286 4.81 -13.97 2.88
CA TYR A 286 5.54 -13.17 1.90
C TYR A 286 5.23 -13.58 0.44
N ALA A 287 5.55 -12.70 -0.51
CA ALA A 287 5.52 -13.06 -1.92
C ALA A 287 6.93 -13.33 -2.45
N VAL A 288 7.85 -12.37 -2.35
CA VAL A 288 9.19 -12.43 -2.94
C VAL A 288 10.24 -12.04 -1.91
N PHE A 289 11.01 -13.01 -1.46
CA PHE A 289 12.19 -12.78 -0.62
C PHE A 289 13.47 -13.19 -1.36
N GLY A 290 14.53 -12.44 -1.16
CA GLY A 290 15.85 -12.79 -1.67
C GLY A 290 16.36 -14.10 -1.06
N ASN A 291 17.18 -14.87 -1.80
CA ASN A 291 17.72 -16.14 -1.31
C ASN A 291 18.50 -15.98 -0.02
N ASN A 292 19.33 -14.93 0.08
CA ASN A 292 20.08 -14.60 1.28
C ASN A 292 19.18 -14.25 2.48
N VAL A 293 18.04 -13.62 2.24
CA VAL A 293 17.02 -13.34 3.26
C VAL A 293 16.37 -14.65 3.74
N LEU A 294 15.98 -15.52 2.80
CA LEU A 294 15.42 -16.83 3.14
C LEU A 294 16.39 -17.70 3.90
N ASP A 295 17.67 -17.66 3.52
CA ASP A 295 18.74 -18.41 4.18
C ASP A 295 18.88 -17.99 5.65
N VAL A 296 18.97 -16.70 5.93
CA VAL A 296 19.04 -16.12 7.28
C VAL A 296 17.83 -16.54 8.13
N LEU A 297 16.62 -16.51 7.58
CA LEU A 297 15.41 -16.84 8.33
C LEU A 297 15.22 -18.35 8.54
N ARG A 298 15.81 -19.19 7.69
CA ARG A 298 15.71 -20.67 7.80
C ARG A 298 16.77 -21.27 8.70
N HIS A 299 17.94 -20.65 8.81
CA HIS A 299 19.08 -21.17 9.57
C HIS A 299 19.32 -20.33 10.82
N THR A 300 18.63 -20.68 11.91
CA THR A 300 18.71 -20.00 13.21
C THR A 300 18.98 -21.00 14.33
N SER A 301 19.51 -20.53 15.46
CA SER A 301 19.80 -21.36 16.63
C SER A 301 18.54 -21.97 17.27
N ARG A 302 17.37 -21.36 17.04
CA ARG A 302 16.06 -21.81 17.58
C ARG A 302 15.27 -22.64 16.55
N GLY A 303 15.84 -23.04 15.41
CA GLY A 303 15.13 -23.60 14.27
C GLY A 303 14.58 -22.50 13.36
N ALA A 304 14.07 -22.86 12.20
CA ALA A 304 13.61 -21.90 11.18
C ALA A 304 12.53 -20.96 11.71
N VAL A 305 12.64 -19.67 11.37
CA VAL A 305 11.53 -18.73 11.57
C VAL A 305 10.31 -19.23 10.78
N PRO A 306 9.09 -19.26 11.37
CA PRO A 306 7.88 -19.64 10.64
C PRO A 306 7.57 -18.66 9.50
N ILE A 307 7.98 -19.02 8.28
CA ILE A 307 7.76 -18.24 7.07
C ILE A 307 6.90 -19.02 6.07
N ARG A 308 6.04 -18.34 5.31
CA ARG A 308 5.23 -18.96 4.28
C ARG A 308 5.07 -18.07 3.06
N GLN A 309 5.39 -18.61 1.88
CA GLN A 309 5.18 -17.92 0.62
C GLN A 309 3.69 -17.95 0.23
N ILE A 310 3.17 -16.80 -0.18
CA ILE A 310 1.81 -16.58 -0.69
C ILE A 310 1.95 -16.02 -2.11
N ALA A 311 2.23 -16.92 -3.05
CA ALA A 311 2.39 -16.60 -4.47
C ALA A 311 1.99 -17.81 -5.31
N GLN A 312 1.49 -17.55 -6.51
CA GLN A 312 1.10 -18.56 -7.49
C GLN A 312 1.58 -18.11 -8.87
N ASP A 313 2.20 -19.02 -9.58
CA ASP A 313 2.62 -18.91 -10.97
C ASP A 313 1.79 -19.93 -11.74
N PHE A 314 0.88 -19.49 -12.61
CA PHE A 314 -0.09 -20.38 -13.25
C PHE A 314 0.46 -21.05 -14.51
N ASN A 315 1.37 -20.39 -15.20
CA ASN A 315 1.95 -20.82 -16.47
C ASN A 315 3.40 -21.31 -16.34
N LEU A 316 3.98 -21.23 -15.12
CA LEU A 316 5.34 -21.68 -14.79
C LEU A 316 6.45 -20.94 -15.54
N ASP A 317 6.21 -19.68 -15.90
CA ASP A 317 7.21 -18.83 -16.56
C ASP A 317 8.17 -18.14 -15.58
N GLY A 318 7.91 -18.30 -14.28
CA GLY A 318 8.71 -17.72 -13.20
C GLY A 318 8.25 -16.33 -12.79
N VAL A 319 7.13 -15.86 -13.31
CA VAL A 319 6.47 -14.62 -12.89
C VAL A 319 5.20 -14.99 -12.11
N TYR A 320 4.98 -14.31 -10.98
CA TYR A 320 3.80 -14.61 -10.19
C TYR A 320 2.56 -13.92 -10.74
N ASP A 321 1.56 -14.73 -11.11
CA ASP A 321 0.25 -14.26 -11.55
C ASP A 321 -0.63 -13.80 -10.39
N ARG A 322 -0.48 -14.43 -9.21
CA ARG A 322 -1.22 -14.07 -8.00
C ARG A 322 -0.31 -14.12 -6.79
N TYR A 323 -0.27 -13.04 -6.00
CA TYR A 323 0.70 -12.91 -4.92
C TYR A 323 0.25 -11.97 -3.79
N LEU A 324 0.88 -12.15 -2.62
CA LEU A 324 0.73 -11.25 -1.48
C LEU A 324 1.27 -9.86 -1.83
N HIS A 325 0.45 -8.85 -1.61
CA HIS A 325 0.83 -7.46 -1.86
C HIS A 325 0.72 -6.57 -0.60
N LEU A 326 0.48 -7.17 0.57
CA LEU A 326 0.49 -6.51 1.87
C LEU A 326 1.90 -6.06 2.28
N LYS A 327 1.98 -5.02 3.11
CA LYS A 327 3.20 -4.48 3.72
C LYS A 327 2.88 -4.10 5.17
N ASP A 328 2.72 -5.14 6.01
CA ASP A 328 2.23 -4.99 7.38
C ASP A 328 3.22 -5.59 8.38
N LEU A 329 3.33 -4.92 9.55
CA LEU A 329 4.02 -5.41 10.73
C LEU A 329 3.09 -5.19 11.95
N ALA A 330 2.57 -6.25 12.53
CA ALA A 330 1.78 -6.20 13.76
C ALA A 330 2.60 -6.74 14.94
N ILE A 331 2.62 -5.99 16.04
CA ILE A 331 3.32 -6.30 17.28
C ILE A 331 2.30 -6.31 18.42
N SER A 332 2.24 -7.40 19.17
CA SER A 332 1.40 -7.56 20.35
C SER A 332 2.24 -8.13 21.49
N GLY A 333 2.51 -7.32 22.53
CA GLY A 333 3.40 -7.67 23.63
C GLY A 333 4.20 -6.50 24.16
N VAL A 334 5.50 -6.70 24.41
CA VAL A 334 6.38 -5.64 24.94
C VAL A 334 6.97 -4.82 23.78
N TYR A 335 6.60 -3.56 23.74
CA TYR A 335 7.05 -2.64 22.71
C TYR A 335 7.16 -1.22 23.29
N ASP A 336 8.29 -0.55 23.07
CA ASP A 336 8.57 0.82 23.52
C ASP A 336 8.28 1.04 25.03
N GLY A 337 8.71 0.08 25.85
CA GLY A 337 8.51 0.08 27.31
C GLY A 337 7.10 -0.32 27.77
N ASN A 338 6.11 -0.43 26.89
CA ASN A 338 4.76 -0.86 27.23
C ASN A 338 4.67 -2.39 27.12
N THR A 339 4.37 -3.09 28.24
CA THR A 339 4.27 -4.56 28.31
C THR A 339 2.96 -5.12 27.73
N ALA A 340 1.98 -4.26 27.47
CA ALA A 340 0.67 -4.61 26.90
C ALA A 340 0.41 -3.90 25.57
N ALA A 341 1.48 -3.58 24.83
CA ALA A 341 1.37 -2.87 23.58
C ALA A 341 0.70 -3.70 22.49
N GLN A 342 -0.15 -3.03 21.70
CA GLN A 342 -0.74 -3.57 20.48
C GLN A 342 -0.65 -2.49 19.39
N VAL A 343 0.29 -2.69 18.48
CA VAL A 343 0.62 -1.73 17.43
C VAL A 343 0.74 -2.41 16.07
N VAL A 344 0.29 -1.75 15.02
CA VAL A 344 0.47 -2.21 13.66
C VAL A 344 1.01 -1.09 12.78
N PHE A 345 1.94 -1.45 11.92
CA PHE A 345 2.43 -0.63 10.80
C PHE A 345 1.82 -1.19 9.53
N ASN A 346 1.18 -0.33 8.74
CA ASN A 346 0.66 -0.70 7.43
C ASN A 346 0.94 0.40 6.40
N GLY A 347 0.81 0.09 5.12
CA GLY A 347 0.99 1.08 4.07
C GLY A 347 1.50 0.50 2.76
N SER A 348 2.40 1.22 2.10
CA SER A 348 2.86 0.87 0.76
C SER A 348 4.32 0.40 0.69
N ALA A 349 5.13 0.58 1.75
CA ALA A 349 6.58 0.41 1.73
C ALA A 349 7.04 -1.04 1.83
N ASN A 350 7.77 -1.53 0.83
CA ASN A 350 8.45 -2.81 0.89
C ASN A 350 9.74 -2.75 1.73
N TYR A 351 10.23 -3.92 2.14
CA TYR A 351 11.50 -4.05 2.85
C TYR A 351 12.69 -4.14 1.87
N THR A 352 12.78 -3.13 0.99
CA THR A 352 13.80 -3.01 -0.06
C THR A 352 14.46 -1.64 -0.04
N GLY A 353 15.66 -1.52 -0.59
CA GLY A 353 16.38 -0.25 -0.64
C GLY A 353 15.65 0.82 -1.47
N VAL A 354 14.98 0.41 -2.56
CA VAL A 354 14.24 1.35 -3.41
C VAL A 354 13.07 2.00 -2.68
N ALA A 355 12.44 1.32 -1.73
CA ALA A 355 11.34 1.88 -0.95
C ALA A 355 11.77 3.12 -0.14
N LEU A 356 13.03 3.16 0.37
CA LEU A 356 13.55 4.34 1.06
C LEU A 356 13.70 5.56 0.15
N ALA A 357 13.82 5.35 -1.16
CA ALA A 357 13.98 6.42 -2.15
C ALA A 357 12.67 6.82 -2.83
N SER A 358 11.61 6.03 -2.67
CA SER A 358 10.32 6.19 -3.33
C SER A 358 9.34 7.04 -2.50
N ASP A 359 8.30 7.57 -3.15
CA ASP A 359 7.15 8.06 -2.39
C ASP A 359 6.42 6.86 -1.81
N GLU A 360 6.34 6.79 -0.48
CA GLU A 360 5.63 5.74 0.25
C GLU A 360 4.81 6.37 1.37
N ILE A 361 3.80 5.65 1.82
CA ILE A 361 3.07 5.89 3.07
C ILE A 361 3.29 4.71 4.00
N VAL A 362 3.67 4.98 5.23
CA VAL A 362 3.65 4.03 6.35
C VAL A 362 2.86 4.67 7.47
N ALA A 363 1.94 3.94 8.08
CA ALA A 363 1.20 4.41 9.25
C ALA A 363 1.41 3.46 10.42
N LYS A 364 1.71 4.02 11.59
CA LYS A 364 1.74 3.34 12.88
C LYS A 364 0.41 3.57 13.57
N ILE A 365 -0.31 2.51 13.87
CA ILE A 365 -1.64 2.54 14.51
C ILE A 365 -1.54 1.81 15.85
N VAL A 366 -1.82 2.49 16.95
CA VAL A 366 -1.87 1.90 18.29
C VAL A 366 -3.32 1.58 18.62
N SER A 367 -3.73 0.35 18.39
CA SER A 367 -5.12 -0.09 18.59
C SER A 367 -5.19 -1.61 18.73
N PRO A 368 -5.71 -2.15 19.86
CA PRO A 368 -5.92 -3.58 20.04
C PRO A 368 -6.71 -4.20 18.89
N LYS A 369 -7.86 -3.63 18.58
CA LYS A 369 -8.77 -4.12 17.54
C LYS A 369 -8.14 -4.16 16.15
N VAL A 370 -7.35 -3.14 15.82
CA VAL A 370 -6.70 -3.07 14.49
C VAL A 370 -5.52 -4.02 14.45
N THR A 371 -4.68 -4.05 15.49
CA THR A 371 -3.52 -4.93 15.57
C THR A 371 -3.92 -6.41 15.48
N GLU A 372 -4.93 -6.83 16.25
CA GLU A 372 -5.47 -8.19 16.16
C GLU A 372 -5.96 -8.52 14.75
N LYS A 373 -6.69 -7.61 14.12
CA LYS A 373 -7.22 -7.83 12.77
C LYS A 373 -6.13 -8.09 11.73
N TYR A 374 -5.01 -7.37 11.78
CA TYR A 374 -3.86 -7.61 10.91
C TYR A 374 -3.13 -8.90 11.29
N ALA A 375 -2.90 -9.14 12.59
CA ALA A 375 -2.24 -10.35 13.07
C ALA A 375 -3.03 -11.61 12.69
N ASP A 376 -4.34 -11.61 12.87
CA ASP A 376 -5.23 -12.72 12.51
C ASP A 376 -5.27 -12.96 11.00
N TRP A 377 -5.16 -11.91 10.21
CA TRP A 377 -5.10 -12.05 8.76
C TRP A 377 -3.80 -12.73 8.33
N VAL A 378 -2.66 -12.34 8.92
CA VAL A 378 -1.37 -13.03 8.71
C VAL A 378 -1.46 -14.50 9.13
N ASP A 379 -2.02 -14.79 10.32
CA ASP A 379 -2.19 -16.16 10.81
C ASP A 379 -3.14 -16.97 9.91
N THR A 380 -4.18 -16.35 9.37
CA THR A 380 -5.11 -16.98 8.43
C THR A 380 -4.42 -17.35 7.12
N LEU A 381 -3.65 -16.45 6.55
CA LEU A 381 -2.89 -16.71 5.33
C LEU A 381 -1.79 -17.75 5.55
N TYR A 382 -1.14 -17.72 6.71
CA TYR A 382 -0.12 -18.70 7.06
C TYR A 382 -0.69 -20.12 7.18
N LYS A 383 -1.86 -20.27 7.81
CA LYS A 383 -2.56 -21.57 7.97
C LYS A 383 -3.16 -22.08 6.66
N ASN A 384 -3.65 -21.17 5.82
CA ASN A 384 -4.39 -21.50 4.61
C ASN A 384 -3.74 -20.84 3.37
N PRO A 385 -2.49 -21.19 3.04
CA PRO A 385 -1.86 -20.65 1.83
C PRO A 385 -2.66 -21.11 0.60
N PRO A 386 -2.69 -20.29 -0.47
CA PRO A 386 -3.28 -20.73 -1.72
C PRO A 386 -2.57 -22.01 -2.18
N ARG A 387 -3.33 -22.96 -2.71
CA ARG A 387 -2.72 -24.21 -3.26
C ARG A 387 -1.80 -23.81 -4.39
N TYR A 388 -0.53 -24.16 -4.26
CA TYR A 388 0.47 -23.93 -5.29
C TYR A 388 0.19 -24.85 -6.47
N ARG A 389 0.02 -24.27 -7.65
CA ARG A 389 0.00 -25.01 -8.92
C ARG A 389 1.27 -24.58 -9.67
N GLY A 390 2.38 -25.27 -9.42
CA GLY A 390 3.63 -24.98 -10.08
C GLY A 390 4.85 -25.39 -9.25
N ARG A 391 6.01 -25.55 -9.88
CA ARG A 391 7.28 -25.75 -9.17
C ARG A 391 7.59 -24.49 -8.35
N MET A 392 8.19 -24.69 -7.15
CA MET A 392 8.76 -23.58 -6.40
C MET A 392 9.63 -22.74 -7.33
N ALA A 393 9.46 -21.41 -7.29
CA ALA A 393 10.28 -20.51 -8.07
C ALA A 393 11.77 -20.88 -7.89
N THR A 394 12.40 -21.29 -8.96
CA THR A 394 13.81 -21.70 -8.95
C THR A 394 14.67 -20.45 -8.81
N LEU A 395 15.96 -20.64 -8.45
CA LEU A 395 17.02 -19.63 -8.48
C LEU A 395 16.97 -18.72 -9.75
N ALA A 396 16.48 -19.25 -10.88
CA ALA A 396 16.30 -18.51 -12.12
C ALA A 396 15.24 -17.38 -12.00
N THR A 397 14.17 -17.56 -11.26
CA THR A 397 13.13 -16.53 -11.05
C THR A 397 13.70 -15.38 -10.20
N VAL A 398 14.41 -15.70 -9.12
CA VAL A 398 15.06 -14.71 -8.28
C VAL A 398 16.18 -13.99 -9.04
N ALA A 399 16.93 -14.71 -9.87
CA ALA A 399 17.98 -14.13 -10.73
C ALA A 399 17.40 -13.23 -11.83
N ARG A 400 16.26 -13.58 -12.41
CA ARG A 400 15.52 -12.73 -13.37
C ARG A 400 14.94 -11.50 -12.71
N MET A 401 14.37 -11.62 -11.52
CA MET A 401 13.86 -10.51 -10.72
C MET A 401 15.02 -9.61 -10.24
N SER A 402 16.19 -10.16 -9.90
CA SER A 402 17.37 -9.36 -9.54
C SER A 402 18.08 -8.75 -10.77
N ALA A 403 17.91 -9.29 -11.96
CA ALA A 403 18.37 -8.68 -13.22
C ALA A 403 17.47 -7.53 -13.66
N LEU A 404 16.17 -7.62 -13.43
CA LEU A 404 15.21 -6.52 -13.56
C LEU A 404 15.45 -5.42 -12.52
N SER A 405 15.99 -5.76 -11.33
CA SER A 405 16.32 -4.80 -10.25
C SER A 405 17.52 -3.89 -10.53
N ARG A 406 18.30 -4.12 -11.58
CA ARG A 406 19.39 -3.20 -12.01
C ARG A 406 18.88 -1.96 -12.75
N GLY A 407 17.60 -1.82 -12.97
CA GLY A 407 17.00 -0.66 -13.63
C GLY A 407 15.50 -0.47 -13.37
N VAL A 408 14.84 -1.48 -12.79
CA VAL A 408 13.41 -1.48 -12.54
C VAL A 408 13.16 -2.17 -11.20
N SER A 409 12.30 -1.61 -10.35
CA SER A 409 11.89 -2.26 -9.10
C SER A 409 11.38 -3.68 -9.39
N PRO A 410 11.73 -4.70 -8.56
CA PRO A 410 11.12 -6.03 -8.66
C PRO A 410 9.59 -6.01 -8.65
N GLU A 411 9.02 -4.95 -8.07
CA GLU A 411 7.59 -4.68 -8.05
C GLU A 411 7.03 -4.31 -9.43
N SER A 412 7.82 -3.63 -10.28
CA SER A 412 7.36 -3.31 -11.64
C SER A 412 7.19 -4.56 -12.51
N GLY A 413 8.04 -5.56 -12.34
CA GLY A 413 7.92 -6.84 -13.06
C GLY A 413 6.78 -7.73 -12.54
N ILE A 414 6.41 -7.60 -11.25
CA ILE A 414 5.29 -8.34 -10.66
C ILE A 414 3.94 -7.65 -10.96
N GLU A 415 3.93 -6.32 -11.04
CA GLU A 415 2.71 -5.54 -11.26
C GLU A 415 2.46 -5.23 -12.76
N GLU A 416 3.42 -5.46 -13.67
CA GLU A 416 3.29 -5.20 -15.11
C GLU A 416 2.49 -6.26 -15.89
N ASN A 417 2.15 -7.41 -15.31
CA ASN A 417 1.37 -8.47 -15.96
C ASN A 417 -0.12 -8.47 -15.62
#